data_f75503530f19a0132bcf8d76c820633e
#
_entry.id   f75503530f19a0132bcf8d76c820633e
#
_cell.length_a   1.000
_cell.length_b   1.000
_cell.length_c   1.000
_cell.angle_alpha   90.00
_cell.angle_beta   90.00
_cell.angle_gamma   90.00
#
_symmetry.space_group_name_H-M   'P 1'
#
loop_
_entity.id
_entity.type
_entity.pdbx_description
1 polymer ?
#
loop_
_entity_poly.entity_id
_entity_poly.type
_entity_poly.pdbx_seq_one_letter_code
_entity_poly.pdbx_strand_id
1 'polypeptide(L)'
;WESLRNGEHSSGEYCRVAKNGDKVWIQASYNPIYDKLGNIVRVVKFATDVTEQKRKNADYEGQINAIDKSLAVIEFDLEGVIQNANANFCATTGYELDEIKGQHHSMFVEPNYKMSPEYAAFWRDLKKGDFKSGEFKRVKKDGSELWIQASYNPIFDEFGQPIKVVKYASDVTEQKLQNAFNTGQIDAISKSQAVIEFDPNGNIVTANDNFLATVGYALDEIQGKHHRIFVTKQERESEEYRTFWKKLAEGQFYSGEFHRVAKDGSDVWIQATYNPILDISGNVVKVVKYASNITEQKVKNAYFEGQLAAIGKSQAVIEFNMDGIIQHANENFLNTVGYTLEEIKGKHHSMFVDPAYRASPEYAAFWDALRSGTFSSGEYRRLGKNGKEIFIQATYNPI
;
A
#
# COMPACT_ATOMS: atom_id res chain seq x y z
N TRP A 1 -0.19 -34.53 63.31
CA TRP A 1 0.32 -34.94 64.62
C TRP A 1 -0.38 -36.22 65.15
N GLU A 2 -1.66 -36.39 64.87
CA GLU A 2 -2.42 -37.53 65.32
C GLU A 2 -1.89 -38.84 64.71
N SER A 3 -1.66 -38.85 63.35
CA SER A 3 -1.03 -39.96 62.63
C SER A 3 0.35 -40.31 63.18
N LEU A 4 1.16 -39.31 63.51
CA LEU A 4 2.50 -39.51 64.11
C LEU A 4 2.43 -40.11 65.53
N ARG A 5 1.39 -39.79 66.32
CA ARG A 5 1.13 -40.40 67.62
C ARG A 5 0.67 -41.84 67.50
N ASN A 6 0.05 -42.16 66.37
CA ASN A 6 -0.39 -43.51 66.06
C ASN A 6 0.71 -44.37 65.40
N GLY A 7 1.94 -43.85 65.28
CA GLY A 7 3.05 -44.61 64.72
C GLY A 7 3.22 -44.49 63.21
N GLU A 8 2.38 -43.70 62.54
CA GLU A 8 2.48 -43.48 61.10
C GLU A 8 3.58 -42.41 60.82
N HIS A 9 4.41 -42.63 59.80
CA HIS A 9 5.31 -41.60 59.30
C HIS A 9 4.55 -40.67 58.39
N SER A 10 4.99 -39.42 58.25
CA SER A 10 4.41 -38.45 57.33
C SER A 10 5.54 -37.81 56.52
N SER A 11 5.41 -37.83 55.18
CA SER A 11 6.37 -37.19 54.27
C SER A 11 5.63 -36.34 53.26
N GLY A 12 6.26 -35.24 52.84
CA GLY A 12 5.65 -34.33 51.85
C GLY A 12 6.38 -33.01 51.77
N GLU A 13 5.83 -32.15 50.95
CA GLU A 13 6.30 -30.75 50.82
C GLU A 13 5.42 -29.83 51.67
N TYR A 14 6.06 -28.97 52.43
CA TYR A 14 5.36 -28.11 53.37
C TYR A 14 5.89 -26.66 53.23
N CYS A 15 4.98 -25.69 53.15
CA CYS A 15 5.31 -24.29 53.29
C CYS A 15 5.45 -23.97 54.79
N ARG A 16 6.54 -23.31 55.15
CA ARG A 16 6.84 -22.86 56.53
C ARG A 16 7.21 -21.37 56.52
N VAL A 17 7.12 -20.71 57.64
CA VAL A 17 7.51 -19.31 57.83
C VAL A 17 8.82 -19.28 58.58
N ALA A 18 9.83 -18.63 58.06
CA ALA A 18 11.13 -18.40 58.69
C ALA A 18 11.05 -17.26 59.74
N LYS A 19 12.09 -17.10 60.54
CA LYS A 19 12.14 -16.08 61.60
C LYS A 19 11.95 -14.64 61.10
N ASN A 20 12.39 -14.37 59.86
CA ASN A 20 12.27 -13.06 59.18
C ASN A 20 10.90 -12.85 58.50
N GLY A 21 9.98 -13.79 58.61
CA GLY A 21 8.67 -13.76 57.99
C GLY A 21 8.61 -14.35 56.59
N ASP A 22 9.70 -14.80 55.96
CA ASP A 22 9.75 -15.36 54.65
C ASP A 22 9.12 -16.74 54.60
N LYS A 23 8.47 -17.05 53.45
CA LYS A 23 7.95 -18.41 53.18
C LYS A 23 9.09 -19.26 52.66
N VAL A 24 9.29 -20.41 53.32
CA VAL A 24 10.28 -21.42 52.96
C VAL A 24 9.55 -22.72 52.65
N TRP A 25 9.80 -23.31 51.48
CA TRP A 25 9.30 -24.61 51.11
C TRP A 25 10.29 -25.68 51.51
N ILE A 26 9.84 -26.63 52.28
CA ILE A 26 10.67 -27.77 52.72
C ILE A 26 10.04 -29.08 52.24
N GLN A 27 10.85 -29.97 51.69
CA GLN A 27 10.52 -31.39 51.59
C GLN A 27 10.93 -32.04 52.92
N ALA A 28 9.96 -32.57 53.61
CA ALA A 28 10.23 -33.10 54.95
C ALA A 28 9.56 -34.45 55.22
N SER A 29 10.24 -35.27 56.00
CA SER A 29 9.70 -36.48 56.59
C SER A 29 9.70 -36.38 58.13
N TYR A 30 8.64 -36.77 58.73
CA TYR A 30 8.42 -36.88 60.15
C TYR A 30 8.32 -38.36 60.54
N ASN A 31 9.23 -38.83 61.38
CA ASN A 31 9.40 -40.25 61.69
C ASN A 31 9.26 -40.46 63.22
N PRO A 32 8.28 -41.23 63.70
CA PRO A 32 8.19 -41.63 65.09
C PRO A 32 9.38 -42.49 65.46
N ILE A 33 9.93 -42.26 66.68
CA ILE A 33 10.99 -43.08 67.24
C ILE A 33 10.42 -43.81 68.42
N TYR A 34 10.68 -45.10 68.49
CA TYR A 34 10.13 -46.01 69.50
C TYR A 34 11.17 -46.36 70.59
N ASP A 35 10.72 -46.59 71.82
CA ASP A 35 11.52 -47.17 72.87
C ASP A 35 11.57 -48.76 72.71
N LYS A 36 12.25 -49.44 73.62
CA LYS A 36 12.38 -50.92 73.61
C LYS A 36 11.09 -51.62 73.87
N LEU A 37 10.07 -50.91 74.33
CA LEU A 37 8.74 -51.44 74.64
C LEU A 37 7.73 -51.17 73.55
N GLY A 38 8.18 -50.50 72.45
CA GLY A 38 7.33 -50.16 71.31
C GLY A 38 6.50 -48.88 71.46
N ASN A 39 6.76 -48.06 72.49
CA ASN A 39 6.07 -46.81 72.69
C ASN A 39 6.79 -45.69 71.94
N ILE A 40 6.05 -44.74 71.34
CA ILE A 40 6.58 -43.59 70.65
C ILE A 40 7.11 -42.58 71.70
N VAL A 41 8.41 -42.35 71.68
CA VAL A 41 9.07 -41.44 72.64
C VAL A 41 9.42 -40.08 72.07
N ARG A 42 9.54 -39.95 70.76
CA ARG A 42 9.81 -38.71 70.05
C ARG A 42 9.54 -38.82 68.56
N VAL A 43 9.45 -37.69 67.87
CA VAL A 43 9.39 -37.62 66.39
C VAL A 43 10.67 -36.90 65.92
N VAL A 44 11.33 -37.48 64.94
CA VAL A 44 12.47 -36.87 64.24
C VAL A 44 12.01 -36.40 62.88
N LYS A 45 12.33 -35.15 62.59
CA LYS A 45 12.09 -34.53 61.31
C LYS A 45 13.39 -34.43 60.52
N PHE A 46 13.37 -34.92 59.29
CA PHE A 46 14.37 -34.61 58.27
C PHE A 46 13.74 -33.65 57.27
N ALA A 47 14.45 -32.60 56.88
CA ALA A 47 13.92 -31.62 55.94
C ALA A 47 15.04 -31.05 55.07
N THR A 48 14.69 -30.92 53.78
CA THR A 48 15.53 -30.24 52.78
C THR A 48 14.81 -28.98 52.32
N ASP A 49 15.50 -27.88 52.22
CA ASP A 49 14.95 -26.65 51.67
C ASP A 49 14.86 -26.78 50.14
N VAL A 50 13.64 -26.67 49.60
CA VAL A 50 13.33 -26.73 48.16
C VAL A 50 12.77 -25.41 47.64
N THR A 51 12.97 -24.27 48.39
CA THR A 51 12.38 -22.99 48.06
C THR A 51 12.89 -22.45 46.71
N GLU A 52 14.20 -22.54 46.49
CA GLU A 52 14.82 -22.05 45.24
C GLU A 52 14.31 -22.89 44.03
N GLN A 53 14.23 -24.22 44.20
CA GLN A 53 13.71 -25.12 43.16
C GLN A 53 12.24 -24.80 42.85
N LYS A 54 11.42 -24.56 43.86
CA LYS A 54 10.01 -24.14 43.67
C LYS A 54 9.88 -22.81 42.98
N ARG A 55 10.72 -21.81 43.31
CA ARG A 55 10.73 -20.51 42.63
C ARG A 55 11.13 -20.64 41.19
N LYS A 56 12.19 -21.40 40.86
CA LYS A 56 12.62 -21.63 39.48
C LYS A 56 11.53 -22.33 38.65
N ASN A 57 10.89 -23.37 39.21
CA ASN A 57 9.81 -24.07 38.51
C ASN A 57 8.62 -23.12 38.24
N ALA A 58 8.19 -22.33 39.23
CA ALA A 58 7.11 -21.36 39.06
C ALA A 58 7.44 -20.28 38.03
N ASP A 59 8.71 -19.84 37.97
CA ASP A 59 9.18 -18.89 36.95
C ASP A 59 9.13 -19.52 35.56
N TYR A 60 9.62 -20.75 35.36
CA TYR A 60 9.54 -21.48 34.09
C TYR A 60 8.09 -21.71 33.65
N GLU A 61 7.21 -22.14 34.57
CA GLU A 61 5.79 -22.30 34.28
C GLU A 61 5.15 -20.96 33.87
N GLY A 62 5.51 -19.87 34.56
CA GLY A 62 5.05 -18.53 34.22
C GLY A 62 5.50 -18.09 32.82
N GLN A 63 6.74 -18.35 32.44
CA GLN A 63 7.27 -18.06 31.11
C GLN A 63 6.58 -18.88 30.02
N ILE A 64 6.42 -20.20 30.24
CA ILE A 64 5.71 -21.08 29.29
C ILE A 64 4.27 -20.61 29.10
N ASN A 65 3.56 -20.31 30.19
CA ASN A 65 2.18 -19.81 30.13
C ASN A 65 2.07 -18.46 29.40
N ALA A 66 3.06 -17.58 29.53
CA ALA A 66 3.10 -16.32 28.80
C ALA A 66 3.27 -16.55 27.29
N ILE A 67 4.18 -17.44 26.89
CA ILE A 67 4.41 -17.85 25.50
C ILE A 67 3.12 -18.50 24.94
N ASP A 68 2.53 -19.40 25.70
CA ASP A 68 1.33 -20.15 25.30
C ASP A 68 0.10 -19.26 25.05
N LYS A 69 0.00 -18.13 25.77
CA LYS A 69 -1.05 -17.13 25.57
C LYS A 69 -0.83 -16.24 24.34
N SER A 70 0.39 -16.06 23.89
CA SER A 70 0.73 -15.11 22.82
C SER A 70 1.03 -15.76 21.47
N LEU A 71 1.47 -17.01 21.44
CA LEU A 71 1.87 -17.72 20.23
C LEU A 71 1.03 -18.96 19.98
N ALA A 72 0.93 -19.35 18.71
CA ALA A 72 0.48 -20.69 18.34
C ALA A 72 1.60 -21.69 18.64
N VAL A 73 1.34 -22.65 19.54
CA VAL A 73 2.32 -23.65 19.99
C VAL A 73 1.81 -25.05 19.64
N ILE A 74 2.71 -25.86 19.09
CA ILE A 74 2.44 -27.27 18.80
C ILE A 74 3.69 -28.11 19.05
N GLU A 75 3.50 -29.29 19.60
CA GLU A 75 4.55 -30.26 19.96
C GLU A 75 4.47 -31.48 19.07
N PHE A 76 5.63 -31.98 18.66
CA PHE A 76 5.80 -33.19 17.86
C PHE A 76 6.82 -34.11 18.49
N ASP A 77 6.69 -35.40 18.20
CA ASP A 77 7.82 -36.31 18.37
C ASP A 77 8.90 -36.06 17.29
N LEU A 78 9.98 -36.79 17.31
CA LEU A 78 11.11 -36.63 16.37
C LEU A 78 10.76 -37.13 14.95
N GLU A 79 9.69 -37.85 14.79
CA GLU A 79 9.14 -38.32 13.50
C GLU A 79 8.11 -37.33 12.92
N GLY A 80 7.77 -36.25 13.66
CA GLY A 80 6.82 -35.23 13.22
C GLY A 80 5.36 -35.56 13.53
N VAL A 81 5.10 -36.53 14.42
CA VAL A 81 3.74 -36.85 14.88
C VAL A 81 3.35 -35.89 16.01
N ILE A 82 2.16 -35.30 15.89
CA ILE A 82 1.64 -34.30 16.81
C ILE A 82 1.32 -34.92 18.15
N GLN A 83 1.92 -34.38 19.21
CA GLN A 83 1.71 -34.80 20.61
C GLN A 83 0.70 -33.89 21.32
N ASN A 84 0.83 -32.56 21.10
CA ASN A 84 -0.02 -31.57 21.73
C ASN A 84 -0.05 -30.28 20.92
N ALA A 85 -1.08 -29.44 21.10
CA ALA A 85 -1.18 -28.11 20.57
C ALA A 85 -2.02 -27.23 21.49
N ASN A 86 -1.70 -25.92 21.55
CA ASN A 86 -2.47 -24.98 22.34
C ASN A 86 -3.71 -24.44 21.59
N ALA A 87 -4.56 -23.73 22.33
CA ALA A 87 -5.78 -23.14 21.78
C ALA A 87 -5.48 -22.14 20.62
N ASN A 88 -4.38 -21.37 20.70
CA ASN A 88 -4.00 -20.44 19.65
C ASN A 88 -3.65 -21.17 18.35
N PHE A 89 -2.94 -22.30 18.42
CA PHE A 89 -2.65 -23.10 17.24
C PHE A 89 -3.93 -23.66 16.60
N CYS A 90 -4.83 -24.21 17.43
CA CYS A 90 -6.11 -24.71 16.97
C CYS A 90 -6.94 -23.60 16.29
N ALA A 91 -7.07 -22.45 16.93
CA ALA A 91 -7.78 -21.31 16.37
C ALA A 91 -7.16 -20.81 15.04
N THR A 92 -5.83 -20.75 14.96
CA THR A 92 -5.12 -20.29 13.75
C THR A 92 -5.29 -21.24 12.57
N THR A 93 -5.30 -22.56 12.82
CA THR A 93 -5.36 -23.59 11.77
C THR A 93 -6.78 -24.08 11.47
N GLY A 94 -7.73 -23.81 12.38
CA GLY A 94 -9.13 -24.25 12.26
C GLY A 94 -9.37 -25.71 12.64
N TYR A 95 -8.39 -26.38 13.25
CA TYR A 95 -8.51 -27.76 13.73
C TYR A 95 -8.74 -27.78 15.24
N GLU A 96 -9.48 -28.80 15.72
CA GLU A 96 -9.52 -29.15 17.13
C GLU A 96 -8.32 -30.03 17.47
N LEU A 97 -7.88 -30.03 18.73
CA LEU A 97 -6.74 -30.83 19.19
C LEU A 97 -6.92 -32.32 18.92
N ASP A 98 -8.11 -32.87 19.21
CA ASP A 98 -8.44 -34.27 19.03
C ASP A 98 -8.41 -34.72 17.56
N GLU A 99 -8.58 -33.81 16.61
CA GLU A 99 -8.51 -34.10 15.17
C GLU A 99 -7.07 -34.25 14.67
N ILE A 100 -6.14 -33.56 15.33
CA ILE A 100 -4.73 -33.49 14.86
C ILE A 100 -3.78 -34.35 15.70
N LYS A 101 -4.10 -34.61 16.95
CA LYS A 101 -3.27 -35.41 17.84
C LYS A 101 -3.03 -36.80 17.27
N GLY A 102 -1.77 -37.24 17.22
CA GLY A 102 -1.37 -38.47 16.57
C GLY A 102 -1.25 -38.41 15.05
N GLN A 103 -1.67 -37.32 14.42
CA GLN A 103 -1.45 -37.10 12.99
C GLN A 103 -0.03 -36.55 12.74
N HIS A 104 0.45 -36.67 11.51
CA HIS A 104 1.77 -36.18 11.14
C HIS A 104 1.69 -34.72 10.66
N HIS A 105 2.71 -33.91 10.98
CA HIS A 105 2.84 -32.48 10.56
C HIS A 105 2.54 -32.25 9.07
N SER A 106 2.75 -33.25 8.21
CA SER A 106 2.52 -33.15 6.78
C SER A 106 1.07 -32.78 6.40
N MET A 107 0.11 -32.90 7.32
CA MET A 107 -1.27 -32.49 7.08
C MET A 107 -1.44 -30.98 6.87
N PHE A 108 -0.50 -30.18 7.36
CA PHE A 108 -0.50 -28.71 7.24
C PHE A 108 0.31 -28.20 6.04
N VAL A 109 0.88 -29.07 5.20
CA VAL A 109 1.73 -28.68 4.09
C VAL A 109 1.11 -29.08 2.75
N GLU A 110 1.46 -28.33 1.70
CA GLU A 110 1.03 -28.64 0.35
C GLU A 110 1.57 -30.01 -0.12
N PRO A 111 0.80 -30.76 -0.93
CA PRO A 111 1.19 -32.11 -1.38
C PRO A 111 2.56 -32.16 -2.06
N ASN A 112 2.89 -31.15 -2.88
CA ASN A 112 4.16 -31.07 -3.60
C ASN A 112 5.34 -30.91 -2.64
N TYR A 113 5.21 -30.05 -1.62
CA TYR A 113 6.25 -29.85 -0.61
C TYR A 113 6.40 -31.08 0.28
N LYS A 114 5.28 -31.72 0.66
CA LYS A 114 5.28 -32.97 1.45
C LYS A 114 6.17 -34.07 0.81
N MET A 115 6.18 -34.17 -0.51
CA MET A 115 6.93 -35.18 -1.25
C MET A 115 8.35 -34.73 -1.61
N SER A 116 8.76 -33.54 -1.26
CA SER A 116 10.05 -32.98 -1.63
C SER A 116 11.22 -33.50 -0.77
N PRO A 117 12.43 -33.58 -1.31
CA PRO A 117 13.63 -33.91 -0.53
C PRO A 117 13.89 -32.90 0.60
N GLU A 118 13.50 -31.65 0.41
CA GLU A 118 13.65 -30.55 1.37
C GLU A 118 12.80 -30.82 2.62
N TYR A 119 11.57 -31.32 2.47
CA TYR A 119 10.71 -31.69 3.59
C TYR A 119 11.27 -32.87 4.38
N ALA A 120 11.82 -33.88 3.70
CA ALA A 120 12.49 -34.99 4.36
C ALA A 120 13.76 -34.54 5.10
N ALA A 121 14.53 -33.62 4.50
CA ALA A 121 15.70 -33.02 5.12
C ALA A 121 15.33 -32.18 6.35
N PHE A 122 14.23 -31.42 6.30
CA PHE A 122 13.72 -30.61 7.39
C PHE A 122 13.53 -31.43 8.68
N TRP A 123 12.82 -32.57 8.62
CA TRP A 123 12.62 -33.42 9.79
C TRP A 123 13.87 -34.18 10.22
N ARG A 124 14.71 -34.60 9.27
CA ARG A 124 16.01 -35.26 9.57
C ARG A 124 16.94 -34.32 10.37
N ASP A 125 16.97 -33.02 10.02
CA ASP A 125 17.82 -32.06 10.71
C ASP A 125 17.29 -31.76 12.12
N LEU A 126 15.97 -31.59 12.28
CA LEU A 126 15.31 -31.46 13.59
C LEU A 126 15.60 -32.66 14.51
N LYS A 127 15.58 -33.87 13.96
CA LYS A 127 15.91 -35.11 14.68
C LYS A 127 17.38 -35.16 15.13
N LYS A 128 18.28 -34.45 14.42
CA LYS A 128 19.70 -34.31 14.83
C LYS A 128 19.91 -33.24 15.90
N GLY A 129 18.89 -32.43 16.21
CA GLY A 129 18.97 -31.33 17.15
C GLY A 129 19.15 -29.95 16.52
N ASP A 130 19.11 -29.84 15.18
CA ASP A 130 19.19 -28.56 14.51
C ASP A 130 17.81 -27.87 14.55
N PHE A 131 17.74 -26.61 14.98
CA PHE A 131 16.49 -25.85 14.92
C PHE A 131 16.24 -25.29 13.51
N LYS A 132 14.98 -25.01 13.20
CA LYS A 132 14.59 -24.38 11.94
C LYS A 132 13.72 -23.15 12.22
N SER A 133 14.01 -22.00 11.59
CA SER A 133 13.20 -20.81 11.71
C SER A 133 13.01 -20.12 10.37
N GLY A 134 11.90 -19.41 10.20
CA GLY A 134 11.60 -18.68 8.99
C GLY A 134 10.10 -18.52 8.76
N GLU A 135 9.76 -18.07 7.57
CA GLU A 135 8.39 -17.98 7.11
C GLU A 135 8.02 -19.25 6.35
N PHE A 136 6.86 -19.77 6.65
CA PHE A 136 6.38 -21.03 6.07
C PHE A 136 4.93 -20.88 5.60
N LYS A 137 4.67 -21.38 4.40
CA LYS A 137 3.32 -21.56 3.89
C LYS A 137 2.72 -22.85 4.45
N ARG A 138 1.49 -22.77 4.96
CA ARG A 138 0.73 -23.91 5.51
C ARG A 138 -0.69 -23.89 4.96
N VAL A 139 -1.42 -24.98 5.18
CA VAL A 139 -2.81 -25.16 4.75
C VAL A 139 -3.67 -25.35 5.99
N LYS A 140 -4.75 -24.56 6.10
CA LYS A 140 -5.77 -24.68 7.17
C LYS A 140 -6.73 -25.82 6.88
N LYS A 141 -7.58 -26.13 7.85
CA LYS A 141 -8.63 -27.16 7.74
C LYS A 141 -9.59 -26.93 6.57
N ASP A 142 -9.93 -25.68 6.31
CA ASP A 142 -10.82 -25.27 5.22
C ASP A 142 -10.13 -25.21 3.82
N GLY A 143 -8.84 -25.57 3.77
CA GLY A 143 -8.03 -25.55 2.56
C GLY A 143 -7.42 -24.18 2.23
N SER A 144 -7.71 -23.15 3.01
CA SER A 144 -7.12 -21.83 2.81
C SER A 144 -5.63 -21.78 3.17
N GLU A 145 -4.91 -20.84 2.54
CA GLU A 145 -3.48 -20.62 2.80
C GLU A 145 -3.25 -19.92 4.15
N LEU A 146 -2.23 -20.34 4.84
CA LEU A 146 -1.76 -19.79 6.10
C LEU A 146 -0.26 -19.51 6.00
N TRP A 147 0.13 -18.26 6.12
CA TRP A 147 1.53 -17.88 6.25
C TRP A 147 1.89 -17.69 7.70
N ILE A 148 2.93 -18.37 8.15
CA ILE A 148 3.40 -18.30 9.53
C ILE A 148 4.86 -17.90 9.58
N GLN A 149 5.19 -17.01 10.51
CA GLN A 149 6.55 -16.86 11.00
C GLN A 149 6.72 -17.85 12.14
N ALA A 150 7.60 -18.85 12.00
CA ALA A 150 7.73 -19.92 12.96
C ALA A 150 9.15 -20.36 13.24
N SER A 151 9.35 -20.91 14.44
CA SER A 151 10.56 -21.65 14.80
C SER A 151 10.19 -23.03 15.30
N TYR A 152 10.93 -24.04 14.86
CA TYR A 152 10.84 -25.42 15.26
C TYR A 152 12.10 -25.74 16.09
N ASN A 153 11.92 -26.09 17.37
CA ASN A 153 13.00 -26.17 18.33
C ASN A 153 13.02 -27.58 18.94
N PRO A 154 14.08 -28.36 18.70
CA PRO A 154 14.28 -29.63 19.39
C PRO A 154 14.45 -29.39 20.91
N ILE A 155 13.80 -30.19 21.71
CA ILE A 155 13.94 -30.24 23.16
C ILE A 155 14.79 -31.45 23.50
N PHE A 156 15.73 -31.27 24.43
CA PHE A 156 16.74 -32.28 24.77
C PHE A 156 16.50 -32.84 26.17
N ASP A 157 16.88 -34.07 26.37
CA ASP A 157 16.94 -34.71 27.70
C ASP A 157 18.22 -34.28 28.45
N GLU A 158 18.40 -34.84 29.66
CA GLU A 158 19.56 -34.63 30.52
C GLU A 158 20.89 -35.13 29.94
N PHE A 159 20.84 -35.99 28.92
CA PHE A 159 22.01 -36.52 28.20
C PHE A 159 22.30 -35.78 26.91
N GLY A 160 21.54 -34.70 26.61
CA GLY A 160 21.69 -33.89 25.39
C GLY A 160 21.15 -34.57 24.13
N GLN A 161 20.23 -35.57 24.27
CA GLN A 161 19.58 -36.20 23.14
C GLN A 161 18.26 -35.51 22.85
N PRO A 162 17.92 -35.19 21.56
CA PRO A 162 16.60 -34.66 21.23
C PRO A 162 15.49 -35.70 21.58
N ILE A 163 14.41 -35.21 22.22
CA ILE A 163 13.28 -36.05 22.63
C ILE A 163 11.94 -35.64 22.00
N LYS A 164 11.81 -34.36 21.63
CA LYS A 164 10.64 -33.82 20.96
C LYS A 164 10.98 -32.51 20.24
N VAL A 165 10.07 -32.03 19.39
CA VAL A 165 10.18 -30.74 18.73
C VAL A 165 9.01 -29.86 19.18
N VAL A 166 9.30 -28.64 19.62
CA VAL A 166 8.27 -27.62 19.94
C VAL A 166 8.35 -26.52 18.89
N LYS A 167 7.21 -26.23 18.28
CA LYS A 167 7.06 -25.15 17.32
C LYS A 167 6.32 -23.99 17.96
N TYR A 168 6.89 -22.81 17.80
CA TYR A 168 6.24 -21.54 18.09
C TYR A 168 5.95 -20.81 16.76
N ALA A 169 4.76 -20.24 16.62
CA ALA A 169 4.37 -19.58 15.38
C ALA A 169 3.46 -18.38 15.62
N SER A 170 3.59 -17.40 14.74
CA SER A 170 2.67 -16.27 14.58
C SER A 170 2.07 -16.30 13.18
N ASP A 171 0.77 -16.03 13.06
CA ASP A 171 0.11 -15.85 11.77
C ASP A 171 0.52 -14.50 11.17
N VAL A 172 1.13 -14.54 9.98
CA VAL A 172 1.54 -13.35 9.21
C VAL A 172 0.81 -13.26 7.87
N THR A 173 -0.29 -14.00 7.71
CA THR A 173 -1.06 -14.09 6.47
C THR A 173 -1.57 -12.71 6.03
N GLU A 174 -2.21 -11.98 6.94
CA GLU A 174 -2.74 -10.64 6.64
C GLU A 174 -1.63 -9.67 6.23
N GLN A 175 -0.50 -9.68 6.94
CA GLN A 175 0.66 -8.86 6.61
C GLN A 175 1.23 -9.21 5.21
N LYS A 176 1.31 -10.51 4.88
CA LYS A 176 1.76 -10.97 3.55
C LYS A 176 0.80 -10.55 2.45
N LEU A 177 -0.50 -10.71 2.66
CA LEU A 177 -1.53 -10.29 1.70
C LEU A 177 -1.50 -8.77 1.48
N GLN A 178 -1.38 -7.98 2.55
CA GLN A 178 -1.29 -6.53 2.46
C GLN A 178 -0.03 -6.08 1.71
N ASN A 179 1.12 -6.71 1.99
CA ASN A 179 2.36 -6.43 1.29
C ASN A 179 2.27 -6.79 -0.21
N ALA A 180 1.71 -7.95 -0.54
CA ALA A 180 1.49 -8.37 -1.91
C ALA A 180 0.54 -7.43 -2.66
N PHE A 181 -0.55 -7.02 -2.01
CA PHE A 181 -1.50 -6.04 -2.55
C PHE A 181 -0.84 -4.68 -2.82
N ASN A 182 -0.09 -4.14 -1.84
CA ASN A 182 0.62 -2.87 -1.98
C ASN A 182 1.66 -2.94 -3.11
N THR A 183 2.41 -4.04 -3.20
CA THR A 183 3.37 -4.26 -4.29
C THR A 183 2.66 -4.32 -5.64
N GLY A 184 1.55 -5.07 -5.73
CA GLY A 184 0.75 -5.15 -6.95
C GLY A 184 0.18 -3.80 -7.40
N GLN A 185 -0.24 -2.94 -6.47
CA GLN A 185 -0.67 -1.58 -6.80
C GLN A 185 0.47 -0.72 -7.35
N ILE A 186 1.65 -0.76 -6.72
CA ILE A 186 2.84 -0.04 -7.17
C ILE A 186 3.24 -0.51 -8.58
N ASP A 187 3.25 -1.82 -8.82
CA ASP A 187 3.57 -2.40 -10.12
C ASP A 187 2.56 -1.97 -11.21
N ALA A 188 1.27 -1.93 -10.88
CA ALA A 188 0.23 -1.48 -11.80
C ALA A 188 0.42 0.00 -12.20
N ILE A 189 0.71 0.86 -11.23
CA ILE A 189 1.02 2.28 -11.48
C ILE A 189 2.30 2.39 -12.32
N SER A 190 3.34 1.64 -11.98
CA SER A 190 4.62 1.65 -12.71
C SER A 190 4.51 1.19 -14.16
N LYS A 191 3.54 0.30 -14.48
CA LYS A 191 3.27 -0.13 -15.87
C LYS A 191 2.54 0.93 -16.69
N SER A 192 1.72 1.77 -16.05
CA SER A 192 0.87 2.75 -16.74
C SER A 192 1.44 4.17 -16.78
N GLN A 193 2.31 4.53 -15.84
CA GLN A 193 2.87 5.87 -15.71
C GLN A 193 4.39 5.88 -15.77
N ALA A 194 4.95 7.02 -16.15
CA ALA A 194 6.36 7.32 -16.00
C ALA A 194 6.64 7.59 -14.51
N VAL A 195 7.51 6.78 -13.89
CA VAL A 195 7.85 6.87 -12.46
C VAL A 195 9.35 7.10 -12.29
N ILE A 196 9.71 8.04 -11.44
CA ILE A 196 11.09 8.29 -11.04
C ILE A 196 11.15 8.65 -9.55
N GLU A 197 12.15 8.12 -8.86
CA GLU A 197 12.38 8.34 -7.44
C GLU A 197 13.64 9.19 -7.22
N PHE A 198 13.57 10.05 -6.22
CA PHE A 198 14.67 10.94 -5.81
C PHE A 198 14.93 10.80 -4.31
N ASP A 199 16.14 11.09 -3.89
CA ASP A 199 16.41 11.41 -2.50
C ASP A 199 15.80 12.79 -2.13
N PRO A 200 15.75 13.17 -0.83
CA PRO A 200 15.20 14.47 -0.43
C PRO A 200 15.92 15.69 -1.01
N ASN A 201 17.14 15.50 -1.51
CA ASN A 201 17.93 16.56 -2.14
C ASN A 201 17.70 16.66 -3.66
N GLY A 202 16.87 15.78 -4.24
CA GLY A 202 16.56 15.75 -5.68
C GLY A 202 17.54 14.96 -6.52
N ASN A 203 18.40 14.12 -5.94
CA ASN A 203 19.23 13.20 -6.71
C ASN A 203 18.42 11.96 -7.06
N ILE A 204 18.58 11.49 -8.29
CA ILE A 204 17.83 10.36 -8.86
C ILE A 204 18.29 9.06 -8.22
N VAL A 205 17.35 8.31 -7.62
CA VAL A 205 17.58 6.99 -7.04
C VAL A 205 17.31 5.90 -8.07
N THR A 206 16.15 5.96 -8.73
CA THR A 206 15.74 5.01 -9.77
C THR A 206 14.66 5.60 -10.66
N ALA A 207 14.40 4.99 -11.81
CA ALA A 207 13.32 5.33 -12.72
C ALA A 207 12.85 4.08 -13.47
N ASN A 208 11.56 4.03 -13.83
CA ASN A 208 11.01 2.94 -14.64
C ASN A 208 11.21 3.17 -16.14
N ASP A 209 10.97 2.13 -16.93
CA ASP A 209 11.16 2.16 -18.39
C ASP A 209 10.29 3.22 -19.07
N ASN A 210 9.08 3.49 -18.56
CA ASN A 210 8.20 4.52 -19.10
C ASN A 210 8.81 5.93 -18.96
N PHE A 211 9.41 6.21 -17.80
CA PHE A 211 10.11 7.48 -17.59
C PHE A 211 11.35 7.59 -18.48
N LEU A 212 12.17 6.53 -18.50
CA LEU A 212 13.38 6.48 -19.31
C LEU A 212 13.09 6.68 -20.80
N ALA A 213 12.05 6.01 -21.32
CA ALA A 213 11.58 6.17 -22.70
C ALA A 213 11.07 7.61 -22.97
N THR A 214 10.38 8.23 -21.99
CA THR A 214 9.85 9.59 -22.12
C THR A 214 10.95 10.64 -22.26
N VAL A 215 12.08 10.49 -21.55
CA VAL A 215 13.18 11.46 -21.55
C VAL A 215 14.38 11.03 -22.40
N GLY A 216 14.37 9.80 -22.95
CA GLY A 216 15.41 9.29 -23.85
C GLY A 216 16.74 8.94 -23.17
N TYR A 217 16.77 8.71 -21.87
CA TYR A 217 17.98 8.33 -21.11
C TYR A 217 17.94 6.87 -20.71
N ALA A 218 19.11 6.25 -20.55
CA ALA A 218 19.27 5.00 -19.81
C ALA A 218 19.41 5.30 -18.30
N LEU A 219 19.06 4.32 -17.43
CA LEU A 219 19.09 4.52 -15.98
C LEU A 219 20.50 4.85 -15.46
N ASP A 220 21.51 4.14 -15.93
CA ASP A 220 22.92 4.32 -15.57
C ASP A 220 23.46 5.72 -15.95
N GLU A 221 22.86 6.36 -16.96
CA GLU A 221 23.21 7.72 -17.35
C GLU A 221 22.69 8.78 -16.40
N ILE A 222 21.60 8.51 -15.66
CA ILE A 222 20.93 9.52 -14.82
C ILE A 222 20.98 9.22 -13.32
N GLN A 223 21.17 7.98 -12.92
CA GLN A 223 21.22 7.57 -11.51
C GLN A 223 22.32 8.34 -10.76
N GLY A 224 21.99 8.85 -9.59
CA GLY A 224 22.85 9.71 -8.77
C GLY A 224 22.97 11.16 -9.26
N LYS A 225 22.50 11.49 -10.48
CA LYS A 225 22.43 12.88 -10.93
C LYS A 225 21.22 13.58 -10.35
N HIS A 226 21.32 14.92 -10.24
CA HIS A 226 20.21 15.71 -9.71
C HIS A 226 19.14 15.94 -10.80
N HIS A 227 17.86 16.00 -10.43
CA HIS A 227 16.68 16.30 -11.27
C HIS A 227 16.89 17.47 -12.24
N ARG A 228 17.75 18.42 -11.90
CA ARG A 228 18.06 19.60 -12.73
C ARG A 228 18.51 19.28 -14.16
N ILE A 229 18.88 18.02 -14.45
CA ILE A 229 19.28 17.62 -15.81
C ILE A 229 18.11 17.65 -16.80
N PHE A 230 16.86 17.55 -16.31
CA PHE A 230 15.65 17.56 -17.12
C PHE A 230 15.00 18.94 -17.24
N VAL A 231 15.57 20.00 -16.67
CA VAL A 231 14.99 21.34 -16.70
C VAL A 231 15.88 22.31 -17.49
N THR A 232 15.27 23.35 -18.05
CA THR A 232 16.00 24.37 -18.78
C THR A 232 16.98 25.11 -17.86
N LYS A 233 18.01 25.75 -18.45
CA LYS A 233 18.96 26.55 -17.69
C LYS A 233 18.26 27.65 -16.90
N GLN A 234 17.28 28.35 -17.50
CA GLN A 234 16.52 29.38 -16.85
C GLN A 234 15.74 28.91 -15.65
N GLU A 235 15.03 27.77 -15.77
CA GLU A 235 14.26 27.19 -14.67
C GLU A 235 15.16 26.74 -13.51
N ARG A 236 16.31 26.08 -13.79
CA ARG A 236 17.22 25.60 -12.74
C ARG A 236 17.88 26.70 -11.91
N GLU A 237 17.98 27.91 -12.45
CA GLU A 237 18.57 29.10 -11.80
C GLU A 237 17.50 29.91 -11.04
N SER A 238 16.22 29.60 -11.22
CA SER A 238 15.10 30.32 -10.61
C SER A 238 14.97 30.07 -9.10
N GLU A 239 14.39 31.03 -8.39
CA GLU A 239 14.08 30.90 -6.96
C GLU A 239 12.93 29.89 -6.74
N GLU A 240 12.00 29.79 -7.69
CA GLU A 240 10.92 28.80 -7.67
C GLU A 240 11.45 27.38 -7.64
N TYR A 241 12.49 27.09 -8.45
CA TYR A 241 13.10 25.77 -8.49
C TYR A 241 13.84 25.39 -7.19
N ARG A 242 14.51 26.37 -6.55
CA ARG A 242 15.15 26.16 -5.24
C ARG A 242 14.11 25.90 -4.15
N THR A 243 13.05 26.73 -4.14
CA THR A 243 11.94 26.60 -3.20
C THR A 243 11.16 25.29 -3.40
N PHE A 244 11.02 24.82 -4.64
CA PHE A 244 10.37 23.56 -4.99
C PHE A 244 10.98 22.37 -4.25
N TRP A 245 12.31 22.18 -4.35
CA TRP A 245 12.97 21.06 -3.67
C TRP A 245 12.97 21.20 -2.14
N LYS A 246 13.09 22.43 -1.63
CA LYS A 246 13.00 22.69 -0.20
C LYS A 246 11.64 22.26 0.37
N LYS A 247 10.56 22.62 -0.29
CA LYS A 247 9.20 22.27 0.14
C LYS A 247 8.92 20.75 0.04
N LEU A 248 9.45 20.08 -0.98
CA LEU A 248 9.40 18.62 -1.09
C LEU A 248 10.13 17.95 0.08
N ALA A 249 11.31 18.44 0.44
CA ALA A 249 12.06 17.96 1.61
C ALA A 249 11.34 18.23 2.94
N GLU A 250 10.46 19.24 3.00
CA GLU A 250 9.58 19.54 4.14
C GLU A 250 8.25 18.73 4.13
N GLY A 251 8.06 17.82 3.15
CA GLY A 251 6.88 16.95 3.06
C GLY A 251 5.71 17.53 2.26
N GLN A 252 5.87 18.67 1.57
CA GLN A 252 4.83 19.23 0.72
C GLN A 252 4.86 18.59 -0.67
N PHE A 253 3.71 18.08 -1.16
CA PHE A 253 3.60 17.55 -2.52
C PHE A 253 3.39 18.66 -3.55
N TYR A 254 3.74 18.37 -4.80
CA TYR A 254 3.49 19.26 -5.95
C TYR A 254 2.77 18.52 -7.07
N SER A 255 1.82 19.20 -7.71
CA SER A 255 1.09 18.69 -8.88
C SER A 255 0.95 19.79 -9.93
N GLY A 256 1.09 19.43 -11.20
CA GLY A 256 0.92 20.38 -12.30
C GLY A 256 1.46 19.87 -13.63
N GLU A 257 1.42 20.75 -14.61
CA GLU A 257 2.07 20.55 -15.90
C GLU A 257 3.48 21.15 -15.87
N PHE A 258 4.43 20.39 -16.36
CA PHE A 258 5.83 20.79 -16.35
C PHE A 258 6.46 20.63 -17.73
N HIS A 259 7.23 21.61 -18.12
CA HIS A 259 8.12 21.53 -19.28
C HIS A 259 9.44 20.86 -18.88
N ARG A 260 9.87 19.86 -19.65
CA ARG A 260 11.13 19.16 -19.44
C ARG A 260 11.90 19.05 -20.73
N VAL A 261 13.21 18.80 -20.63
CA VAL A 261 14.11 18.65 -21.75
C VAL A 261 14.63 17.21 -21.78
N ALA A 262 14.40 16.53 -22.89
CA ALA A 262 14.90 15.17 -23.12
C ALA A 262 16.40 15.15 -23.44
N LYS A 263 16.98 13.97 -23.54
CA LYS A 263 18.42 13.77 -23.83
C LYS A 263 18.85 14.38 -25.16
N ASP A 264 18.00 14.29 -26.17
CA ASP A 264 18.24 14.84 -27.52
C ASP A 264 17.97 16.34 -27.62
N GLY A 265 17.59 16.99 -26.52
CA GLY A 265 17.25 18.41 -26.46
C GLY A 265 15.80 18.71 -26.83
N SER A 266 14.96 17.71 -27.14
CA SER A 266 13.56 17.94 -27.45
C SER A 266 12.74 18.34 -26.23
N ASP A 267 11.68 19.10 -26.46
CA ASP A 267 10.74 19.53 -25.42
C ASP A 267 9.78 18.40 -25.07
N VAL A 268 9.64 18.12 -23.78
CA VAL A 268 8.70 17.13 -23.23
C VAL A 268 7.77 17.83 -22.25
N TRP A 269 6.48 17.80 -22.51
CA TRP A 269 5.46 18.27 -21.59
C TRP A 269 4.88 17.10 -20.82
N ILE A 270 4.87 17.23 -19.50
CA ILE A 270 4.36 16.21 -18.60
C ILE A 270 3.33 16.78 -17.65
N GLN A 271 2.26 16.02 -17.42
CA GLN A 271 1.40 16.18 -16.26
C GLN A 271 1.99 15.31 -15.15
N ALA A 272 2.39 15.91 -14.03
CA ALA A 272 3.12 15.17 -13.00
C ALA A 272 2.73 15.57 -11.58
N THR A 273 2.93 14.60 -10.66
CA THR A 273 2.88 14.82 -9.21
C THR A 273 4.20 14.39 -8.59
N TYR A 274 4.71 15.17 -7.63
CA TYR A 274 5.89 14.87 -6.83
C TYR A 274 5.43 14.64 -5.39
N ASN A 275 5.65 13.43 -4.87
CA ASN A 275 5.07 12.98 -3.60
C ASN A 275 6.20 12.59 -2.64
N PRO A 276 6.42 13.35 -1.56
CA PRO A 276 7.33 12.96 -0.50
C PRO A 276 6.84 11.70 0.22
N ILE A 277 7.72 10.74 0.43
CA ILE A 277 7.47 9.54 1.23
C ILE A 277 8.15 9.73 2.58
N LEU A 278 7.41 9.51 3.64
CA LEU A 278 7.84 9.72 5.01
C LEU A 278 8.21 8.39 5.68
N ASP A 279 9.18 8.42 6.61
CA ASP A 279 9.44 7.33 7.54
C ASP A 279 8.43 7.34 8.71
N ILE A 280 8.57 6.38 9.63
CA ILE A 280 7.73 6.28 10.84
C ILE A 280 7.89 7.46 11.81
N SER A 281 8.95 8.24 11.66
CA SER A 281 9.24 9.44 12.47
C SER A 281 8.75 10.72 11.80
N GLY A 282 8.18 10.62 10.59
CA GLY A 282 7.66 11.76 9.82
C GLY A 282 8.73 12.51 8.99
N ASN A 283 9.94 11.97 8.85
CA ASN A 283 10.97 12.55 8.01
C ASN A 283 10.82 12.10 6.55
N VAL A 284 11.05 13.00 5.60
CA VAL A 284 11.07 12.65 4.18
C VAL A 284 12.29 11.78 3.87
N VAL A 285 12.05 10.55 3.40
CA VAL A 285 13.10 9.59 3.03
C VAL A 285 13.35 9.54 1.53
N LYS A 286 12.32 9.84 0.72
CA LYS A 286 12.41 9.95 -0.74
C LYS A 286 11.26 10.75 -1.30
N VAL A 287 11.39 11.18 -2.55
CA VAL A 287 10.31 11.80 -3.34
C VAL A 287 10.02 10.91 -4.54
N VAL A 288 8.78 10.50 -4.72
CA VAL A 288 8.33 9.72 -5.87
C VAL A 288 7.53 10.63 -6.81
N LYS A 289 7.94 10.66 -8.06
CA LYS A 289 7.24 11.40 -9.11
C LYS A 289 6.50 10.42 -10.00
N TYR A 290 5.22 10.68 -10.20
CA TYR A 290 4.39 10.06 -11.21
C TYR A 290 4.12 11.06 -12.32
N ALA A 291 4.22 10.64 -13.58
CA ALA A 291 4.04 11.54 -14.71
C ALA A 291 3.39 10.84 -15.91
N SER A 292 2.59 11.61 -16.65
CA SER A 292 2.08 11.25 -17.97
C SER A 292 2.64 12.22 -19.02
N ASN A 293 3.10 11.70 -20.14
CA ASN A 293 3.55 12.53 -21.25
C ASN A 293 2.33 13.13 -21.97
N ILE A 294 2.24 14.46 -22.00
CA ILE A 294 1.16 15.22 -22.64
C ILE A 294 1.67 16.04 -23.84
N THR A 295 2.89 15.75 -24.32
CA THR A 295 3.53 16.49 -25.42
C THR A 295 2.68 16.48 -26.69
N GLU A 296 2.20 15.30 -27.10
CA GLU A 296 1.34 15.16 -28.27
C GLU A 296 0.05 15.99 -28.15
N GLN A 297 -0.58 15.95 -26.98
CA GLN A 297 -1.77 16.75 -26.68
C GLN A 297 -1.49 18.26 -26.78
N LYS A 298 -0.39 18.72 -26.22
CA LYS A 298 0.03 20.14 -26.30
C LYS A 298 0.29 20.57 -27.74
N VAL A 299 1.01 19.75 -28.52
CA VAL A 299 1.28 20.02 -29.93
C VAL A 299 -0.01 20.08 -30.75
N LYS A 300 -0.92 19.14 -30.55
CA LYS A 300 -2.23 19.14 -31.22
C LYS A 300 -3.04 20.39 -30.86
N ASN A 301 -3.10 20.74 -29.59
CA ASN A 301 -3.84 21.93 -29.14
C ASN A 301 -3.27 23.18 -29.75
N ALA A 302 -1.93 23.37 -29.72
CA ALA A 302 -1.27 24.50 -30.33
C ALA A 302 -1.49 24.58 -31.85
N TYR A 303 -1.50 23.41 -32.52
CA TYR A 303 -1.82 23.35 -33.95
C TYR A 303 -3.26 23.82 -34.25
N PHE A 304 -4.26 23.34 -33.49
CA PHE A 304 -5.66 23.76 -33.65
C PHE A 304 -5.85 25.23 -33.31
N GLU A 305 -5.22 25.74 -32.24
CA GLU A 305 -5.24 27.15 -31.91
C GLU A 305 -4.61 28.03 -33.04
N GLY A 306 -3.50 27.53 -33.58
CA GLY A 306 -2.86 28.18 -34.74
C GLY A 306 -3.75 28.25 -35.99
N GLN A 307 -4.47 27.15 -36.29
CA GLN A 307 -5.44 27.08 -37.40
C GLN A 307 -6.59 28.05 -37.17
N LEU A 308 -7.20 28.05 -35.97
CA LEU A 308 -8.29 28.96 -35.62
C LEU A 308 -7.83 30.44 -35.73
N ALA A 309 -6.63 30.75 -35.24
CA ALA A 309 -6.06 32.06 -35.36
C ALA A 309 -5.82 32.48 -36.82
N ALA A 310 -5.37 31.56 -37.69
CA ALA A 310 -5.18 31.82 -39.11
C ALA A 310 -6.52 32.09 -39.82
N ILE A 311 -7.55 31.28 -39.54
CA ILE A 311 -8.90 31.50 -40.06
C ILE A 311 -9.44 32.85 -39.58
N GLY A 312 -9.30 33.14 -38.27
CA GLY A 312 -9.74 34.41 -37.67
C GLY A 312 -9.10 35.67 -38.27
N LYS A 313 -7.87 35.55 -38.81
CA LYS A 313 -7.18 36.64 -39.52
C LYS A 313 -7.72 36.88 -40.93
N SER A 314 -8.20 35.83 -41.58
CA SER A 314 -8.62 35.90 -42.98
C SER A 314 -10.12 36.00 -43.19
N GLN A 315 -10.92 35.53 -42.26
CA GLN A 315 -12.38 35.45 -42.34
C GLN A 315 -13.10 36.23 -41.25
N ALA A 316 -14.31 36.69 -41.53
CA ALA A 316 -15.24 37.20 -40.54
C ALA A 316 -15.88 36.01 -39.80
N VAL A 317 -15.68 35.93 -38.49
CA VAL A 317 -16.19 34.86 -37.65
C VAL A 317 -17.06 35.44 -36.54
N ILE A 318 -18.22 34.81 -36.32
CA ILE A 318 -19.14 35.13 -35.24
C ILE A 318 -19.71 33.82 -34.65
N GLU A 319 -19.83 33.77 -33.35
CA GLU A 319 -20.33 32.63 -32.61
C GLU A 319 -21.65 32.94 -31.91
N PHE A 320 -22.56 31.97 -31.95
CA PHE A 320 -23.88 32.07 -31.31
C PHE A 320 -24.09 30.85 -30.43
N ASN A 321 -24.92 31.01 -29.39
CA ASN A 321 -25.55 29.85 -28.79
C ASN A 321 -26.69 29.32 -29.68
N MET A 322 -27.28 28.17 -29.33
CA MET A 322 -28.37 27.56 -30.13
C MET A 322 -29.69 28.36 -30.15
N ASP A 323 -29.78 29.37 -29.28
CA ASP A 323 -30.89 30.34 -29.30
C ASP A 323 -30.59 31.57 -30.16
N GLY A 324 -29.47 31.57 -30.86
CA GLY A 324 -29.02 32.65 -31.71
C GLY A 324 -28.46 33.89 -30.99
N ILE A 325 -28.08 33.73 -29.73
CA ILE A 325 -27.48 34.81 -28.93
C ILE A 325 -25.98 34.84 -29.18
N ILE A 326 -25.46 36.01 -29.54
CA ILE A 326 -24.06 36.27 -29.88
C ILE A 326 -23.18 36.06 -28.64
N GLN A 327 -22.20 35.17 -28.75
CA GLN A 327 -21.22 34.89 -27.71
C GLN A 327 -19.90 35.57 -27.99
N HIS A 328 -19.44 35.53 -29.23
CA HIS A 328 -18.17 36.09 -29.64
C HIS A 328 -18.23 36.54 -31.12
N ALA A 329 -17.36 37.50 -31.50
CA ALA A 329 -17.10 37.86 -32.89
C ALA A 329 -15.65 38.39 -33.03
N ASN A 330 -14.98 38.07 -34.16
CA ASN A 330 -13.66 38.58 -34.41
C ASN A 330 -13.68 39.96 -35.04
N GLU A 331 -12.52 40.61 -35.09
CA GLU A 331 -12.39 41.98 -35.67
C GLU A 331 -12.88 42.08 -37.11
N ASN A 332 -12.64 41.07 -37.95
CA ASN A 332 -13.09 41.04 -39.34
C ASN A 332 -14.63 41.14 -39.44
N PHE A 333 -15.34 40.37 -38.58
CA PHE A 333 -16.78 40.43 -38.52
C PHE A 333 -17.24 41.81 -38.01
N LEU A 334 -16.68 42.28 -36.91
CA LEU A 334 -17.02 43.57 -36.31
C LEU A 334 -16.82 44.74 -37.29
N ASN A 335 -15.70 44.76 -37.99
CA ASN A 335 -15.42 45.75 -39.03
C ASN A 335 -16.41 45.67 -40.20
N THR A 336 -16.82 44.47 -40.60
CA THR A 336 -17.77 44.24 -41.67
C THR A 336 -19.14 44.80 -41.33
N VAL A 337 -19.64 44.55 -40.10
CA VAL A 337 -20.97 45.01 -39.70
C VAL A 337 -20.98 46.40 -39.05
N GLY A 338 -19.79 46.96 -38.72
CA GLY A 338 -19.61 48.30 -38.15
C GLY A 338 -19.98 48.44 -36.67
N TYR A 339 -20.03 47.32 -35.91
CA TYR A 339 -20.31 47.29 -34.47
C TYR A 339 -19.05 46.96 -33.67
N THR A 340 -19.06 47.33 -32.40
CA THR A 340 -18.10 46.78 -31.44
C THR A 340 -18.65 45.50 -30.81
N LEU A 341 -17.76 44.67 -30.25
CA LEU A 341 -18.18 43.43 -29.58
C LEU A 341 -19.15 43.71 -28.39
N GLU A 342 -18.90 44.76 -27.63
CA GLU A 342 -19.76 45.15 -26.50
C GLU A 342 -21.16 45.54 -26.92
N GLU A 343 -21.30 46.11 -28.16
CA GLU A 343 -22.60 46.49 -28.70
C GLU A 343 -23.45 45.32 -29.14
N ILE A 344 -22.83 44.15 -29.48
CA ILE A 344 -23.55 42.98 -30.04
C ILE A 344 -23.58 41.80 -29.14
N LYS A 345 -22.61 41.59 -28.23
CA LYS A 345 -22.55 40.44 -27.33
C LYS A 345 -23.80 40.37 -26.45
N GLY A 346 -24.37 39.19 -26.36
CA GLY A 346 -25.62 38.92 -25.65
C GLY A 346 -26.89 39.31 -26.41
N LYS A 347 -26.77 39.94 -27.61
CA LYS A 347 -27.93 40.21 -28.46
C LYS A 347 -28.19 39.04 -29.41
N HIS A 348 -29.39 38.97 -29.93
CA HIS A 348 -29.79 37.90 -30.83
C HIS A 348 -29.36 38.22 -32.28
N HIS A 349 -28.96 37.21 -33.05
CA HIS A 349 -28.61 37.27 -34.47
C HIS A 349 -29.57 38.12 -35.32
N SER A 350 -30.86 38.10 -34.97
CA SER A 350 -31.88 38.87 -35.67
C SER A 350 -31.60 40.37 -35.80
N MET A 351 -30.67 40.92 -35.00
CA MET A 351 -30.27 42.33 -35.13
C MET A 351 -29.59 42.67 -36.50
N PHE A 352 -29.05 41.64 -37.14
CA PHE A 352 -28.42 41.77 -38.49
C PHE A 352 -29.36 41.43 -39.63
N VAL A 353 -30.66 41.21 -39.36
CA VAL A 353 -31.60 40.70 -40.33
C VAL A 353 -32.71 41.67 -40.57
N ASP A 354 -33.23 41.74 -41.82
CA ASP A 354 -34.36 42.55 -42.18
C ASP A 354 -35.59 42.20 -41.34
N PRO A 355 -36.37 43.15 -40.79
CA PRO A 355 -37.54 42.88 -39.96
C PRO A 355 -38.60 41.97 -40.63
N ALA A 356 -38.78 42.04 -41.92
CA ALA A 356 -39.72 41.21 -42.63
C ALA A 356 -39.23 39.74 -42.67
N TYR A 357 -37.96 39.50 -42.98
CA TYR A 357 -37.36 38.14 -42.93
C TYR A 357 -37.29 37.59 -41.50
N ARG A 358 -36.99 38.44 -40.51
CA ARG A 358 -36.99 38.03 -39.07
C ARG A 358 -38.36 37.46 -38.66
N ALA A 359 -39.44 38.00 -39.15
CA ALA A 359 -40.81 37.55 -38.81
C ALA A 359 -41.30 36.36 -39.68
N SER A 360 -40.51 35.89 -40.64
CA SER A 360 -40.87 34.84 -41.57
C SER A 360 -40.72 33.43 -41.03
N PRO A 361 -41.51 32.43 -41.51
CA PRO A 361 -41.29 31.02 -41.18
C PRO A 361 -39.92 30.48 -41.58
N GLU A 362 -39.34 31.01 -42.63
CA GLU A 362 -38.03 30.62 -43.14
C GLU A 362 -36.91 30.93 -42.13
N TYR A 363 -37.02 32.06 -41.42
CA TYR A 363 -36.05 32.42 -40.38
C TYR A 363 -36.15 31.49 -39.14
N ALA A 364 -37.36 31.07 -38.76
CA ALA A 364 -37.55 30.11 -37.73
C ALA A 364 -37.00 28.73 -38.14
N ALA A 365 -37.31 28.28 -39.35
CA ALA A 365 -36.82 27.03 -39.92
C ALA A 365 -35.28 27.01 -40.03
N PHE A 366 -34.65 28.14 -40.33
CA PHE A 366 -33.18 28.27 -40.34
C PHE A 366 -32.57 27.91 -38.98
N TRP A 367 -33.08 28.48 -37.87
CA TRP A 367 -32.58 28.16 -36.54
C TRP A 367 -32.96 26.76 -36.08
N ASP A 368 -34.12 26.21 -36.48
CA ASP A 368 -34.51 24.84 -36.22
C ASP A 368 -33.58 23.84 -36.89
N ALA A 369 -33.18 24.11 -38.14
CA ALA A 369 -32.20 23.32 -38.87
C ALA A 369 -30.84 23.33 -38.17
N LEU A 370 -30.35 24.48 -37.75
CA LEU A 370 -29.10 24.57 -36.97
C LEU A 370 -29.19 23.80 -35.64
N ARG A 371 -30.32 23.91 -34.90
CA ARG A 371 -30.55 23.15 -33.65
C ARG A 371 -30.58 21.62 -33.90
N SER A 372 -31.02 21.19 -35.08
CA SER A 372 -30.99 19.77 -35.46
C SER A 372 -29.62 19.27 -35.98
N GLY A 373 -28.58 20.11 -35.94
CA GLY A 373 -27.24 19.78 -36.41
C GLY A 373 -27.02 19.96 -37.94
N THR A 374 -27.97 20.58 -38.64
CA THR A 374 -27.85 20.81 -40.09
C THR A 374 -27.19 22.16 -40.35
N PHE A 375 -26.05 22.16 -41.06
CA PHE A 375 -25.38 23.39 -41.44
C PHE A 375 -26.15 24.16 -42.52
N SER A 376 -25.98 25.47 -42.60
CA SER A 376 -26.57 26.31 -43.66
C SER A 376 -25.50 27.14 -44.34
N SER A 377 -25.41 27.10 -45.65
CA SER A 377 -24.43 27.83 -46.44
C SER A 377 -25.10 28.56 -47.61
N GLY A 378 -24.72 29.77 -47.86
CA GLY A 378 -25.25 30.58 -48.93
C GLY A 378 -24.84 32.05 -48.89
N GLU A 379 -25.47 32.83 -49.77
CA GLU A 379 -25.37 34.28 -49.77
C GLU A 379 -26.51 34.86 -48.93
N TYR A 380 -26.15 35.79 -48.02
CA TYR A 380 -27.11 36.37 -47.10
C TYR A 380 -27.01 37.88 -47.13
N ARG A 381 -28.16 38.56 -47.25
CA ARG A 381 -28.29 39.98 -46.98
C ARG A 381 -28.36 40.23 -45.49
N ARG A 382 -27.51 41.11 -44.96
CA ARG A 382 -27.44 41.47 -43.58
C ARG A 382 -27.49 42.99 -43.40
N LEU A 383 -27.90 43.45 -42.25
CA LEU A 383 -27.94 44.85 -41.88
C LEU A 383 -26.83 45.14 -40.86
N GLY A 384 -25.88 45.95 -41.25
CA GLY A 384 -24.87 46.49 -40.31
C GLY A 384 -25.36 47.69 -39.51
N LYS A 385 -24.47 48.32 -38.79
CA LYS A 385 -24.77 49.52 -37.99
C LYS A 385 -25.33 50.64 -38.91
N ASN A 386 -26.28 51.39 -38.38
CA ASN A 386 -27.00 52.44 -39.09
C ASN A 386 -27.76 51.97 -40.37
N GLY A 387 -28.16 50.69 -40.40
CA GLY A 387 -28.95 50.14 -41.53
C GLY A 387 -28.15 49.89 -42.79
N LYS A 388 -26.82 49.91 -42.76
CA LYS A 388 -25.96 49.61 -43.91
C LYS A 388 -26.24 48.19 -44.42
N GLU A 389 -26.62 48.06 -45.69
CA GLU A 389 -26.77 46.75 -46.31
C GLU A 389 -25.43 46.08 -46.60
N ILE A 390 -25.31 44.82 -46.27
CA ILE A 390 -24.11 44.01 -46.44
C ILE A 390 -24.53 42.67 -47.03
N PHE A 391 -23.85 42.24 -48.10
CA PHE A 391 -24.00 40.92 -48.66
C PHE A 391 -22.82 40.08 -48.25
N ILE A 392 -23.11 38.95 -47.57
CA ILE A 392 -22.10 38.02 -47.10
C ILE A 392 -22.32 36.64 -47.69
N GLN A 393 -21.25 35.99 -48.08
CA GLN A 393 -21.25 34.57 -48.31
C GLN A 393 -20.83 33.94 -46.99
N ALA A 394 -21.70 33.14 -46.39
CA ALA A 394 -21.48 32.62 -45.06
C ALA A 394 -21.92 31.16 -44.93
N THR A 395 -21.24 30.44 -44.00
CA THR A 395 -21.66 29.13 -43.56
C THR A 395 -21.91 29.18 -42.07
N TYR A 396 -23.05 28.68 -41.64
CA TYR A 396 -23.44 28.50 -40.27
C TYR A 396 -23.27 27.03 -39.90
N ASN A 397 -22.33 26.70 -39.05
CA ASN A 397 -21.97 25.34 -38.67
C ASN A 397 -22.32 25.14 -37.17
N PRO A 398 -23.28 24.25 -36.86
CA PRO A 398 -23.53 23.81 -35.51
C PRO A 398 -22.34 22.99 -35.00
N ILE A 399 -21.90 23.27 -33.76
CA ILE A 399 -20.83 22.55 -33.07
C ILE A 399 -21.29 22.14 -31.68
#